data_902dd3f97a661362942a5578f1995ff7
#
_entry.id   902dd3f97a661362942a5578f1995ff7
#
_cell.length_a   1.000
_cell.length_b   1.000
_cell.length_c   1.000
_cell.angle_alpha   90.00
_cell.angle_beta   90.00
_cell.angle_gamma   90.00
#
_symmetry.space_group_name_H-M   'P 1'
#
loop_
_entity.id
_entity.type
_entity.pdbx_description
1 polymer ?
#
loop_
_entity_poly.entity_id
_entity_poly.type
_entity_poly.pdbx_seq_one_letter_code
_entity_poly.pdbx_strand_id
1 'polypeptide(L)'
;MSQSNVSSRTRLLAMPEVFSVGELAMVSGLSRLEASQYLLRWKTADLVVPLGGKSGIFLNQVKVPDARSNGALWERALMKAMPSAIIGGWEVLADSGLSTQVTHQRYVLISNSDACYDVDGAEVHRRSIYWLNRLVREGAVSNPDPGVLLPRLRPGAALADLALYSGRKIDPDDIDMDMVDPAEADLFRRLSKSESVEEVVPKRGPAAAARPAPTATPLPSAPSPLPARRRRTP
;
A
#
# COMPACT_ATOMS: atom_id res chain seq x y z
N MET A 1 40.25 3.72 2.56
CA MET A 1 39.55 4.16 1.32
C MET A 1 38.63 5.30 1.68
N SER A 2 38.94 6.52 1.23
CA SER A 2 38.17 7.72 1.52
C SER A 2 36.84 7.62 0.78
N GLN A 3 35.73 7.46 1.50
CA GLN A 3 34.38 7.58 0.92
C GLN A 3 34.25 9.01 0.43
N SER A 4 34.30 9.20 -0.88
CA SER A 4 34.03 10.49 -1.50
C SER A 4 32.67 10.97 -1.02
N ASN A 5 32.61 12.18 -0.50
CA ASN A 5 31.37 12.86 -0.07
C ASN A 5 30.50 13.15 -1.30
N VAL A 6 29.89 12.11 -1.86
CA VAL A 6 28.92 12.23 -2.95
C VAL A 6 27.74 13.01 -2.37
N SER A 7 27.41 14.13 -2.98
CA SER A 7 26.31 14.99 -2.49
C SER A 7 24.99 14.20 -2.48
N SER A 8 24.10 14.54 -1.60
CA SER A 8 22.76 13.92 -1.52
C SER A 8 22.03 13.93 -2.86
N ARG A 9 22.16 15.02 -3.63
CA ARG A 9 21.57 15.14 -4.96
C ARG A 9 22.18 14.16 -5.95
N THR A 10 23.50 13.97 -5.94
CA THR A 10 24.18 13.00 -6.84
C THR A 10 23.74 11.57 -6.54
N ARG A 11 23.56 11.21 -5.26
CA ARG A 11 23.01 9.90 -4.89
C ARG A 11 21.57 9.73 -5.40
N LEU A 12 20.72 10.74 -5.23
CA LEU A 12 19.35 10.69 -5.70
C LEU A 12 19.25 10.64 -7.22
N LEU A 13 20.16 11.27 -7.95
CA LEU A 13 20.21 11.15 -9.41
C LEU A 13 20.53 9.72 -9.87
N ALA A 14 21.26 8.94 -9.07
CA ALA A 14 21.50 7.52 -9.35
C ALA A 14 20.30 6.62 -8.98
N MET A 15 19.39 7.09 -8.14
CA MET A 15 18.20 6.32 -7.75
C MET A 15 17.09 6.40 -8.80
N PRO A 16 16.18 5.41 -8.88
CA PRO A 16 14.96 5.52 -9.67
C PRO A 16 14.06 6.68 -9.22
N GLU A 17 13.06 7.02 -10.03
CA GLU A 17 12.04 8.02 -9.68
C GLU A 17 11.19 7.58 -8.49
N VAL A 18 10.93 6.28 -8.38
CA VAL A 18 10.27 5.62 -7.25
C VAL A 18 11.21 4.55 -6.69
N PHE A 19 11.52 4.63 -5.43
CA PHE A 19 12.43 3.68 -4.79
C PHE A 19 12.05 3.37 -3.34
N SER A 20 12.56 2.24 -2.85
CA SER A 20 12.40 1.79 -1.47
C SER A 20 13.65 2.07 -0.63
N VAL A 21 13.47 2.02 0.70
CA VAL A 21 14.60 2.03 1.66
C VAL A 21 15.63 0.94 1.33
N GLY A 22 15.14 -0.26 0.95
CA GLY A 22 16.01 -1.40 0.61
C GLY A 22 16.85 -1.14 -0.63
N GLU A 23 16.28 -0.56 -1.68
CA GLU A 23 17.02 -0.20 -2.89
C GLU A 23 18.08 0.88 -2.63
N LEU A 24 17.73 1.90 -1.83
CA LEU A 24 18.71 2.91 -1.42
C LEU A 24 19.87 2.26 -0.67
N ALA A 25 19.59 1.38 0.30
CA ALA A 25 20.61 0.67 1.06
C ALA A 25 21.54 -0.12 0.12
N MET A 26 20.96 -0.88 -0.82
CA MET A 26 21.69 -1.72 -1.77
C MET A 26 22.55 -0.89 -2.73
N VAL A 27 21.97 0.13 -3.38
CA VAL A 27 22.69 0.97 -4.37
C VAL A 27 23.80 1.80 -3.72
N SER A 28 23.58 2.24 -2.48
CA SER A 28 24.54 3.10 -1.76
C SER A 28 25.53 2.32 -0.88
N GLY A 29 25.41 0.98 -0.79
CA GLY A 29 26.23 0.16 0.10
C GLY A 29 26.03 0.48 1.59
N LEU A 30 24.84 0.94 1.96
CA LEU A 30 24.48 1.33 3.32
C LEU A 30 23.72 0.22 4.03
N SER A 31 23.77 0.22 5.35
CA SER A 31 22.80 -0.54 6.15
C SER A 31 21.38 0.07 5.99
N ARG A 32 20.35 -0.71 6.27
CA ARG A 32 18.96 -0.21 6.25
C ARG A 32 18.75 0.94 7.22
N LEU A 33 19.43 0.92 8.37
CA LEU A 33 19.33 1.97 9.36
C LEU A 33 19.92 3.29 8.84
N GLU A 34 21.10 3.24 8.25
CA GLU A 34 21.75 4.42 7.65
C GLU A 34 20.91 4.96 6.48
N ALA A 35 20.40 4.09 5.60
CA ALA A 35 19.53 4.51 4.52
C ALA A 35 18.28 5.23 5.07
N SER A 36 17.65 4.72 6.13
CA SER A 36 16.51 5.37 6.79
C SER A 36 16.87 6.73 7.36
N GLN A 37 18.07 6.90 7.93
CA GLN A 37 18.54 8.19 8.44
C GLN A 37 18.78 9.20 7.31
N TYR A 38 19.33 8.75 6.17
CA TYR A 38 19.45 9.61 4.98
C TYR A 38 18.08 10.05 4.48
N LEU A 39 17.11 9.14 4.37
CA LEU A 39 15.76 9.44 3.92
C LEU A 39 15.03 10.44 4.83
N LEU A 40 15.23 10.35 6.15
CA LEU A 40 14.68 11.32 7.09
C LEU A 40 15.22 12.73 6.80
N ARG A 41 16.53 12.87 6.61
CA ARG A 41 17.17 14.16 6.26
C ARG A 41 16.71 14.67 4.90
N TRP A 42 16.61 13.79 3.91
CA TRP A 42 16.16 14.14 2.56
C TRP A 42 14.69 14.54 2.50
N LYS A 43 13.85 13.91 3.32
CA LYS A 43 12.45 14.33 3.51
C LYS A 43 12.38 15.74 4.08
N THR A 44 13.18 16.05 5.12
CA THR A 44 13.23 17.39 5.73
C THR A 44 13.76 18.45 4.73
N ALA A 45 14.64 18.06 3.83
CA ALA A 45 15.19 18.92 2.78
C ALA A 45 14.34 18.93 1.50
N ASP A 46 13.16 18.32 1.52
CA ASP A 46 12.21 18.20 0.39
C ASP A 46 12.85 17.63 -0.90
N LEU A 47 13.81 16.73 -0.74
CA LEU A 47 14.45 16.01 -1.86
C LEU A 47 13.73 14.71 -2.21
N VAL A 48 12.94 14.18 -1.29
CA VAL A 48 12.11 12.99 -1.45
C VAL A 48 10.77 13.15 -0.76
N VAL A 49 9.73 12.55 -1.34
CA VAL A 49 8.38 12.49 -0.76
C VAL A 49 8.08 11.04 -0.38
N PRO A 50 7.71 10.73 0.86
CA PRO A 50 7.20 9.41 1.19
C PRO A 50 5.84 9.20 0.51
N LEU A 51 5.56 7.99 0.03
CA LEU A 51 4.24 7.63 -0.49
C LEU A 51 3.17 7.67 0.61
N GLY A 52 3.56 7.40 1.84
CA GLY A 52 2.69 7.37 3.01
C GLY A 52 3.37 6.74 4.20
N GLY A 53 2.65 6.67 5.33
CA GLY A 53 3.20 6.15 6.57
C GLY A 53 3.61 4.67 6.47
N LYS A 54 4.84 4.36 6.85
CA LYS A 54 5.39 2.98 6.95
C LYS A 54 5.48 2.19 5.64
N SER A 55 5.14 2.76 4.47
CA SER A 55 5.26 2.06 3.18
C SER A 55 6.71 1.76 2.80
N GLY A 56 7.65 2.56 3.29
CA GLY A 56 9.07 2.47 2.92
C GLY A 56 9.35 2.81 1.46
N ILE A 57 8.37 3.38 0.75
CA ILE A 57 8.48 3.82 -0.65
C ILE A 57 8.56 5.35 -0.71
N PHE A 58 9.40 5.85 -1.59
CA PHE A 58 9.69 7.27 -1.75
C PHE A 58 9.67 7.68 -3.22
N LEU A 59 9.19 8.88 -3.47
CA LEU A 59 9.23 9.58 -4.74
C LEU A 59 10.45 10.51 -4.77
N ASN A 60 11.17 10.52 -5.87
CA ASN A 60 12.42 11.26 -6.04
C ASN A 60 12.17 12.63 -6.65
N GLN A 61 12.11 13.67 -5.83
CA GLN A 61 11.88 15.05 -6.31
C GLN A 61 13.07 15.66 -7.04
N VAL A 62 14.26 15.10 -6.90
CA VAL A 62 15.43 15.57 -7.65
C VAL A 62 15.31 15.19 -9.14
N LYS A 63 14.71 14.02 -9.44
CA LYS A 63 14.47 13.56 -10.81
C LYS A 63 13.17 14.08 -11.40
N VAL A 64 12.13 14.13 -10.57
CA VAL A 64 10.79 14.56 -10.98
C VAL A 64 10.40 15.71 -10.07
N PRO A 65 10.63 16.95 -10.49
CA PRO A 65 10.08 18.10 -9.79
C PRO A 65 8.55 17.92 -9.65
N ASP A 66 8.00 18.34 -8.53
CA ASP A 66 6.56 18.18 -8.24
C ASP A 66 6.09 16.71 -8.20
N ALA A 67 6.98 15.79 -7.81
CA ALA A 67 6.66 14.36 -7.69
C ALA A 67 5.38 14.11 -6.87
N ARG A 68 5.06 15.00 -5.93
CA ARG A 68 3.88 14.93 -5.08
C ARG A 68 2.57 15.06 -5.86
N SER A 69 2.53 15.90 -6.90
CA SER A 69 1.36 16.14 -7.75
C SER A 69 1.32 15.26 -9.00
N ASN A 70 2.36 14.48 -9.26
CA ASN A 70 2.45 13.60 -10.41
C ASN A 70 1.66 12.29 -10.17
N GLY A 71 0.43 12.23 -10.70
CA GLY A 71 -0.47 11.08 -10.52
C GLY A 71 0.10 9.76 -11.04
N ALA A 72 0.76 9.75 -12.21
CA ALA A 72 1.35 8.54 -12.77
C ALA A 72 2.52 8.02 -11.90
N LEU A 73 3.34 8.94 -11.38
CA LEU A 73 4.43 8.58 -10.48
C LEU A 73 3.89 8.02 -9.16
N TRP A 74 2.80 8.61 -8.67
CA TRP A 74 2.10 8.14 -7.47
C TRP A 74 1.54 6.72 -7.68
N GLU A 75 0.89 6.44 -8.81
CA GLU A 75 0.38 5.11 -9.12
C GLU A 75 1.50 4.06 -9.21
N ARG A 76 2.63 4.40 -9.83
CA ARG A 76 3.82 3.52 -9.83
C ARG A 76 4.37 3.25 -8.43
N ALA A 77 4.36 4.26 -7.57
CA ALA A 77 4.76 4.09 -6.18
C ALA A 77 3.79 3.19 -5.41
N LEU A 78 2.49 3.33 -5.68
CA LEU A 78 1.46 2.49 -5.08
C LEU A 78 1.56 1.03 -5.52
N MET A 79 1.77 0.77 -6.83
CA MET A 79 2.04 -0.59 -7.34
C MET A 79 3.24 -1.24 -6.65
N LYS A 80 4.28 -0.45 -6.38
CA LYS A 80 5.47 -0.96 -5.69
C LYS A 80 5.21 -1.28 -4.23
N ALA A 81 4.36 -0.51 -3.56
CA ALA A 81 3.98 -0.72 -2.16
C ALA A 81 2.94 -1.84 -1.99
N MET A 82 1.96 -1.89 -2.88
CA MET A 82 0.79 -2.78 -2.86
C MET A 82 0.54 -3.34 -4.27
N PRO A 83 1.21 -4.44 -4.65
CA PRO A 83 1.15 -4.98 -6.02
C PRO A 83 -0.24 -5.43 -6.49
N SER A 84 -1.15 -5.75 -5.57
CA SER A 84 -2.55 -6.11 -5.91
C SER A 84 -3.49 -4.91 -6.02
N ALA A 85 -2.98 -3.67 -5.91
CA ALA A 85 -3.82 -2.48 -5.90
C ALA A 85 -4.57 -2.31 -7.23
N ILE A 86 -5.86 -2.01 -7.11
CA ILE A 86 -6.78 -1.73 -8.23
C ILE A 86 -7.54 -0.45 -7.88
N ILE A 87 -7.62 0.50 -8.82
CA ILE A 87 -8.45 1.70 -8.66
C ILE A 87 -9.92 1.33 -8.88
N GLY A 88 -10.79 1.81 -7.99
CA GLY A 88 -12.24 1.54 -8.05
C GLY A 88 -13.07 2.70 -7.53
N GLY A 89 -14.28 2.37 -7.07
CA GLY A 89 -15.18 3.29 -6.39
C GLY A 89 -15.62 4.50 -7.22
N TRP A 90 -15.84 5.61 -6.53
CA TRP A 90 -16.38 6.84 -7.11
C TRP A 90 -15.45 7.49 -8.15
N GLU A 91 -14.13 7.33 -8.03
CA GLU A 91 -13.17 7.84 -9.02
C GLU A 91 -13.46 7.26 -10.41
N VAL A 92 -13.66 5.94 -10.50
CA VAL A 92 -13.97 5.27 -11.76
C VAL A 92 -15.33 5.71 -12.33
N LEU A 93 -16.32 5.92 -11.46
CA LEU A 93 -17.64 6.37 -11.89
C LEU A 93 -17.60 7.82 -12.40
N ALA A 94 -16.85 8.70 -11.73
CA ALA A 94 -16.65 10.07 -12.16
C ALA A 94 -15.89 10.15 -13.49
N ASP A 95 -14.80 9.40 -13.63
CA ASP A 95 -14.01 9.31 -14.87
C ASP A 95 -14.85 8.80 -16.06
N SER A 96 -15.87 8.01 -15.78
CA SER A 96 -16.82 7.46 -16.79
C SER A 96 -18.03 8.37 -17.03
N GLY A 97 -18.12 9.50 -16.35
CA GLY A 97 -19.25 10.42 -16.45
C GLY A 97 -20.53 9.93 -15.77
N LEU A 98 -20.47 8.83 -14.99
CA LEU A 98 -21.63 8.25 -14.31
C LEU A 98 -21.90 8.88 -12.95
N SER A 99 -21.01 9.71 -12.45
CA SER A 99 -21.18 10.42 -11.18
C SER A 99 -20.58 11.79 -11.25
N THR A 100 -21.26 12.76 -10.65
CA THR A 100 -20.74 14.14 -10.46
C THR A 100 -19.97 14.31 -9.14
N GLN A 101 -19.88 13.24 -8.35
CA GLN A 101 -19.17 13.32 -7.08
C GLN A 101 -17.67 13.51 -7.30
N VAL A 102 -17.12 14.58 -6.75
CA VAL A 102 -15.68 14.83 -6.74
C VAL A 102 -15.07 14.13 -5.54
N THR A 103 -14.24 13.14 -5.80
CA THR A 103 -13.50 12.45 -4.74
C THR A 103 -12.16 13.16 -4.49
N HIS A 104 -11.90 13.52 -3.23
CA HIS A 104 -10.61 14.08 -2.82
C HIS A 104 -9.54 13.02 -2.60
N GLN A 105 -9.96 11.77 -2.47
CA GLN A 105 -9.09 10.63 -2.24
C GLN A 105 -9.40 9.54 -3.27
N ARG A 106 -8.34 8.88 -3.74
CA ARG A 106 -8.48 7.75 -4.65
C ARG A 106 -8.98 6.53 -3.90
N TYR A 107 -9.91 5.83 -4.50
CA TYR A 107 -10.47 4.60 -3.95
C TYR A 107 -9.66 3.41 -4.44
N VAL A 108 -8.89 2.79 -3.55
CA VAL A 108 -7.95 1.72 -3.90
C VAL A 108 -8.37 0.41 -3.25
N LEU A 109 -8.56 -0.62 -4.05
CA LEU A 109 -8.82 -1.98 -3.59
C LEU A 109 -7.52 -2.76 -3.49
N ILE A 110 -7.35 -3.51 -2.41
CA ILE A 110 -6.24 -4.45 -2.24
C ILE A 110 -6.74 -5.77 -1.71
N SER A 111 -5.96 -6.84 -1.89
CA SER A 111 -6.22 -8.12 -1.25
C SER A 111 -6.12 -8.00 0.27
N ASN A 112 -7.00 -8.69 0.99
CA ASN A 112 -6.92 -8.79 2.45
C ASN A 112 -5.67 -9.57 2.95
N SER A 113 -4.98 -10.29 2.06
CA SER A 113 -3.68 -10.94 2.34
C SER A 113 -2.50 -9.98 2.24
N ASP A 114 -2.66 -8.83 1.58
CA ASP A 114 -1.57 -7.90 1.34
C ASP A 114 -1.31 -6.98 2.53
N ALA A 115 -0.09 -6.45 2.58
CA ALA A 115 0.23 -5.38 3.51
C ALA A 115 -0.58 -4.12 3.14
N CYS A 116 -1.24 -3.54 4.12
CA CYS A 116 -1.99 -2.29 3.96
C CYS A 116 -1.20 -1.16 4.58
N TYR A 117 -1.01 -0.11 3.81
CA TYR A 117 -0.32 1.09 4.23
C TYR A 117 -1.29 2.27 4.21
N ASP A 118 -1.09 3.19 5.13
CA ASP A 118 -1.72 4.50 5.10
C ASP A 118 -0.99 5.34 4.05
N VAL A 119 -1.70 5.66 2.97
CA VAL A 119 -1.14 6.33 1.79
C VAL A 119 -1.81 7.67 1.60
N ASP A 120 -1.00 8.72 1.51
CA ASP A 120 -1.51 10.07 1.29
C ASP A 120 -2.30 10.14 -0.03
N GLY A 121 -3.53 10.63 0.03
CA GLY A 121 -4.40 10.78 -1.14
C GLY A 121 -5.13 9.50 -1.58
N ALA A 122 -5.09 8.41 -0.79
CA ALA A 122 -5.85 7.19 -1.05
C ALA A 122 -6.64 6.71 0.15
N GLU A 123 -7.84 6.22 -0.12
CA GLU A 123 -8.63 5.40 0.79
C GLU A 123 -8.48 3.93 0.38
N VAL A 124 -7.80 3.15 1.21
CA VAL A 124 -7.45 1.76 0.89
C VAL A 124 -8.46 0.79 1.49
N HIS A 125 -9.14 0.06 0.62
CA HIS A 125 -10.17 -0.90 0.97
C HIS A 125 -9.70 -2.33 0.76
N ARG A 126 -9.80 -3.13 1.80
CA ARG A 126 -9.47 -4.56 1.73
C ARG A 126 -10.63 -5.35 1.16
N ARG A 127 -10.31 -6.28 0.24
CA ARG A 127 -11.27 -7.21 -0.35
C ARG A 127 -10.77 -8.63 -0.22
N SER A 128 -11.70 -9.58 -0.19
CA SER A 128 -11.32 -10.98 -0.23
C SER A 128 -10.63 -11.31 -1.56
N ILE A 129 -9.68 -12.24 -1.53
CA ILE A 129 -9.01 -12.71 -2.75
C ILE A 129 -10.01 -13.34 -3.73
N TYR A 130 -11.10 -13.93 -3.21
CA TYR A 130 -12.17 -14.50 -4.04
C TYR A 130 -12.90 -13.42 -4.85
N TRP A 131 -13.18 -12.27 -4.23
CA TRP A 131 -13.79 -11.13 -4.92
C TRP A 131 -12.87 -10.58 -6.01
N LEU A 132 -11.61 -10.34 -5.70
CA LEU A 132 -10.64 -9.84 -6.67
C LEU A 132 -10.45 -10.82 -7.84
N ASN A 133 -10.35 -12.12 -7.58
CA ASN A 133 -10.28 -13.13 -8.62
C ASN A 133 -11.57 -13.20 -9.47
N ARG A 134 -12.72 -12.99 -8.86
CA ARG A 134 -14.00 -12.90 -9.59
C ARG A 134 -14.00 -11.70 -10.54
N LEU A 135 -13.57 -10.51 -10.07
CA LEU A 135 -13.44 -9.32 -10.91
C LEU A 135 -12.56 -9.57 -12.13
N VAL A 136 -11.42 -10.22 -11.95
CA VAL A 136 -10.51 -10.57 -13.05
C VAL A 136 -11.16 -11.56 -14.01
N ARG A 137 -11.79 -12.62 -13.50
CA ARG A 137 -12.45 -13.67 -14.31
C ARG A 137 -13.61 -13.12 -15.14
N GLU A 138 -14.36 -12.16 -14.62
CA GLU A 138 -15.48 -11.52 -15.30
C GLU A 138 -15.03 -10.42 -16.29
N GLY A 139 -13.73 -10.22 -16.47
CA GLY A 139 -13.21 -9.14 -17.31
C GLY A 139 -13.56 -7.74 -16.79
N ALA A 140 -13.73 -7.62 -15.47
CA ALA A 140 -14.16 -6.41 -14.79
C ALA A 140 -13.02 -5.44 -14.47
N VAL A 141 -11.78 -5.83 -14.78
CA VAL A 141 -10.57 -5.03 -14.54
C VAL A 141 -9.97 -4.65 -15.89
N SER A 142 -9.75 -3.37 -16.10
CA SER A 142 -9.00 -2.83 -17.24
C SER A 142 -7.59 -2.49 -16.80
N ASN A 143 -6.64 -2.68 -17.68
CA ASN A 143 -5.25 -2.30 -17.44
C ASN A 143 -4.79 -1.39 -18.58
N PRO A 144 -5.02 -0.06 -18.49
CA PRO A 144 -4.83 0.87 -19.59
C PRO A 144 -3.36 0.99 -20.02
N ASP A 145 -2.42 0.87 -19.08
CA ASP A 145 -0.99 0.92 -19.36
C ASP A 145 -0.23 0.05 -18.34
N PRO A 146 -0.05 -1.25 -18.66
CA PRO A 146 0.57 -2.21 -17.75
C PRO A 146 1.98 -1.79 -17.32
N GLY A 147 2.21 -1.74 -16.02
CA GLY A 147 3.49 -1.36 -15.41
C GLY A 147 3.70 0.15 -15.23
N VAL A 148 2.84 0.98 -15.79
CA VAL A 148 2.87 2.45 -15.63
C VAL A 148 1.72 2.94 -14.77
N LEU A 149 0.51 2.46 -15.04
CA LEU A 149 -0.71 2.82 -14.33
C LEU A 149 -1.29 1.61 -13.60
N LEU A 150 -1.99 1.90 -12.50
CA LEU A 150 -2.73 0.88 -11.78
C LEU A 150 -3.87 0.32 -12.64
N PRO A 151 -4.17 -0.99 -12.51
CA PRO A 151 -5.41 -1.54 -13.02
C PRO A 151 -6.61 -0.78 -12.46
N ARG A 152 -7.66 -0.64 -13.26
CA ARG A 152 -8.89 0.06 -12.89
C ARG A 152 -10.09 -0.87 -13.03
N LEU A 153 -11.05 -0.76 -12.13
CA LEU A 153 -12.32 -1.41 -12.33
C LEU A 153 -13.04 -0.80 -13.54
N ARG A 154 -13.83 -1.62 -14.21
CA ARG A 154 -14.85 -1.13 -15.15
C ARG A 154 -16.00 -0.49 -14.36
N PRO A 155 -16.76 0.45 -14.93
CA PRO A 155 -17.81 1.17 -14.21
C PRO A 155 -18.85 0.26 -13.54
N GLY A 156 -19.34 -0.76 -14.24
CA GLY A 156 -20.30 -1.72 -13.68
C GLY A 156 -19.71 -2.51 -12.50
N ALA A 157 -18.41 -2.77 -12.50
CA ALA A 157 -17.73 -3.44 -11.40
C ALA A 157 -17.50 -2.51 -10.21
N ALA A 158 -17.18 -1.24 -10.47
CA ALA A 158 -17.05 -0.23 -9.42
C ALA A 158 -18.38 -0.02 -8.70
N LEU A 159 -19.51 0.02 -9.44
CA LEU A 159 -20.85 0.04 -8.87
C LEU A 159 -21.13 -1.19 -7.99
N ALA A 160 -20.77 -2.38 -8.48
CA ALA A 160 -20.99 -3.62 -7.73
C ALA A 160 -20.16 -3.65 -6.43
N ASP A 161 -18.89 -3.23 -6.49
CA ASP A 161 -18.03 -3.17 -5.31
C ASP A 161 -18.58 -2.18 -4.27
N LEU A 162 -18.99 -0.99 -4.71
CA LEU A 162 -19.60 0.01 -3.82
C LEU A 162 -20.89 -0.53 -3.21
N ALA A 163 -21.79 -1.12 -4.00
CA ALA A 163 -23.05 -1.66 -3.52
C ALA A 163 -22.88 -2.77 -2.48
N LEU A 164 -21.87 -3.62 -2.65
CA LEU A 164 -21.62 -4.76 -1.77
C LEU A 164 -20.84 -4.40 -0.51
N TYR A 165 -19.91 -3.43 -0.61
CA TYR A 165 -18.90 -3.25 0.43
C TYR A 165 -18.81 -1.83 1.03
N SER A 166 -19.46 -0.81 0.44
CA SER A 166 -19.34 0.55 1.00
C SER A 166 -20.08 0.71 2.34
N GLY A 167 -21.00 -0.21 2.67
CA GLY A 167 -21.86 -0.09 3.84
C GLY A 167 -22.84 1.09 3.79
N ARG A 168 -22.77 1.93 2.77
CA ARG A 168 -23.68 3.04 2.51
C ARG A 168 -24.61 2.64 1.38
N LYS A 169 -25.89 2.97 1.49
CA LYS A 169 -26.77 2.93 0.33
C LYS A 169 -26.23 3.93 -0.68
N ILE A 170 -25.98 3.44 -1.88
CA ILE A 170 -25.73 4.32 -3.02
C ILE A 170 -27.01 5.09 -3.24
N ASP A 171 -26.95 6.41 -3.19
CA ASP A 171 -28.10 7.22 -3.56
C ASP A 171 -28.29 7.09 -5.08
N PRO A 172 -29.48 6.70 -5.55
CA PRO A 172 -29.75 6.67 -7.00
C PRO A 172 -29.48 8.00 -7.69
N ASP A 173 -29.66 9.12 -6.99
CA ASP A 173 -29.44 10.45 -7.52
C ASP A 173 -27.93 10.80 -7.70
N ASP A 174 -27.04 10.04 -7.07
CA ASP A 174 -25.59 10.19 -7.23
C ASP A 174 -25.05 9.54 -8.51
N ILE A 175 -25.87 8.72 -9.19
CA ILE A 175 -25.48 7.95 -10.37
C ILE A 175 -26.47 8.15 -11.47
N ASP A 176 -25.99 8.62 -12.61
CA ASP A 176 -26.78 8.70 -13.84
C ASP A 176 -26.92 7.31 -14.49
N MET A 177 -27.92 6.56 -14.01
CA MET A 177 -28.17 5.21 -14.48
C MET A 177 -28.58 5.16 -15.97
N ASP A 178 -29.10 6.24 -16.52
CA ASP A 178 -29.49 6.33 -17.93
C ASP A 178 -28.27 6.40 -18.85
N MET A 179 -27.12 6.83 -18.31
CA MET A 179 -25.86 6.88 -19.02
C MET A 179 -25.03 5.60 -18.93
N VAL A 180 -25.47 4.61 -18.14
CA VAL A 180 -24.73 3.35 -17.98
C VAL A 180 -24.83 2.53 -19.26
N ASP A 181 -23.69 2.23 -19.88
CA ASP A 181 -23.62 1.33 -21.03
C ASP A 181 -24.28 -0.02 -20.70
N PRO A 182 -25.10 -0.61 -21.62
CA PRO A 182 -25.74 -1.90 -21.40
C PRO A 182 -24.77 -3.01 -20.97
N ALA A 183 -23.53 -3.02 -21.49
CA ALA A 183 -22.52 -4.01 -21.10
C ALA A 183 -22.05 -3.80 -19.66
N GLU A 184 -21.97 -2.56 -19.18
CA GLU A 184 -21.65 -2.24 -17.78
C GLU A 184 -22.81 -2.57 -16.85
N ALA A 185 -24.05 -2.30 -17.27
CA ALA A 185 -25.24 -2.70 -16.53
C ALA A 185 -25.34 -4.24 -16.39
N ASP A 186 -24.99 -4.98 -17.44
CA ASP A 186 -24.94 -6.45 -17.39
C ASP A 186 -23.81 -6.94 -16.47
N LEU A 187 -22.65 -6.31 -16.51
CA LEU A 187 -21.53 -6.62 -15.62
C LEU A 187 -21.94 -6.39 -14.16
N PHE A 188 -22.54 -5.24 -13.87
CA PHE A 188 -23.06 -4.92 -12.54
C PHE A 188 -24.05 -6.00 -12.06
N ARG A 189 -25.04 -6.39 -12.91
CA ARG A 189 -26.02 -7.42 -12.57
C ARG A 189 -25.38 -8.79 -12.30
N ARG A 190 -24.37 -9.18 -13.07
CA ARG A 190 -23.65 -10.45 -12.84
C ARG A 190 -22.87 -10.43 -11.54
N LEU A 191 -22.17 -9.33 -11.25
CA LEU A 191 -21.37 -9.19 -10.05
C LEU A 191 -22.23 -9.03 -8.78
N SER A 192 -23.38 -8.34 -8.89
CA SER A 192 -24.30 -8.12 -7.77
C SER A 192 -25.16 -9.34 -7.44
N LYS A 193 -25.36 -10.25 -8.40
CA LYS A 193 -25.95 -11.54 -8.08
C LYS A 193 -24.98 -12.28 -7.17
N SER A 194 -25.28 -12.24 -5.88
CA SER A 194 -24.67 -13.11 -4.90
C SER A 194 -24.86 -14.54 -5.38
N GLU A 195 -23.82 -15.16 -5.98
CA GLU A 195 -23.68 -16.57 -5.69
C GLU A 195 -23.59 -16.60 -4.17
N SER A 196 -24.52 -17.29 -3.54
CA SER A 196 -24.36 -17.74 -2.17
C SER A 196 -23.13 -18.65 -2.13
N VAL A 197 -21.98 -18.03 -2.30
CA VAL A 197 -20.74 -18.57 -1.81
C VAL A 197 -20.98 -18.53 -0.32
N GLU A 198 -21.47 -19.66 0.21
CA GLU A 198 -21.22 -19.98 1.60
C GLU A 198 -19.77 -19.56 1.82
N GLU A 199 -19.62 -18.48 2.54
CA GLU A 199 -18.37 -18.07 3.10
C GLU A 199 -17.87 -19.31 3.83
N VAL A 200 -17.06 -20.12 3.15
CA VAL A 200 -16.28 -21.17 3.79
C VAL A 200 -15.28 -20.38 4.63
N VAL A 201 -15.81 -19.81 5.69
CA VAL A 201 -15.02 -19.45 6.84
C VAL A 201 -14.31 -20.74 7.18
N PRO A 202 -13.01 -20.86 6.96
CA PRO A 202 -12.31 -22.03 7.41
C PRO A 202 -12.64 -22.12 8.89
N LYS A 203 -13.50 -23.09 9.27
CA LYS A 203 -13.77 -23.39 10.67
C LYS A 203 -12.39 -23.45 11.28
N ARG A 204 -12.04 -22.46 12.08
CA ARG A 204 -10.84 -22.54 12.92
C ARG A 204 -10.97 -23.89 13.60
N GLY A 205 -10.15 -24.83 13.14
CA GLY A 205 -10.02 -26.10 13.80
C GLY A 205 -9.79 -25.80 15.27
N PRO A 206 -10.25 -26.65 16.19
CA PRO A 206 -10.10 -26.44 17.62
C PRO A 206 -8.67 -26.01 17.86
N ALA A 207 -8.51 -24.86 18.51
CA ALA A 207 -7.22 -24.23 18.78
C ALA A 207 -6.26 -25.34 19.24
N ALA A 208 -5.24 -25.60 18.44
CA ALA A 208 -4.20 -26.54 18.79
C ALA A 208 -3.76 -26.15 20.19
N ALA A 209 -3.91 -27.12 21.13
CA ALA A 209 -3.68 -26.96 22.55
C ALA A 209 -2.43 -26.09 22.77
N ALA A 210 -2.59 -25.05 23.56
CA ALA A 210 -1.56 -24.09 23.90
C ALA A 210 -0.25 -24.86 24.15
N ARG A 211 0.77 -24.59 23.34
CA ARG A 211 2.12 -25.04 23.61
C ARG A 211 2.45 -24.62 25.04
N PRO A 212 2.87 -25.54 25.93
CA PRO A 212 3.29 -25.13 27.25
C PRO A 212 4.41 -24.09 27.10
N ALA A 213 4.28 -23.01 27.86
CA ALA A 213 5.29 -21.97 27.92
C ALA A 213 6.67 -22.58 28.16
N PRO A 214 7.73 -22.15 27.46
CA PRO A 214 9.06 -22.63 27.75
C PRO A 214 9.39 -22.31 29.20
N THR A 215 9.69 -23.36 29.98
CA THR A 215 10.12 -23.26 31.36
C THR A 215 11.32 -22.32 31.42
N ALA A 216 11.17 -21.22 32.13
CA ALA A 216 12.24 -20.25 32.30
C ALA A 216 13.44 -20.93 32.93
N THR A 217 14.52 -21.06 32.20
CA THR A 217 15.82 -21.50 32.73
C THR A 217 16.27 -20.42 33.73
N PRO A 218 16.59 -20.79 34.98
CA PRO A 218 17.03 -19.81 35.95
C PRO A 218 18.32 -19.14 35.46
N LEU A 219 18.31 -17.81 35.47
CA LEU A 219 19.49 -16.98 35.19
C LEU A 219 20.63 -17.38 36.14
N PRO A 220 21.87 -17.55 35.65
CA PRO A 220 23.03 -17.76 36.51
C PRO A 220 23.20 -16.56 37.44
N SER A 221 23.37 -16.83 38.72
CA SER A 221 23.59 -15.87 39.78
C SER A 221 24.75 -14.94 39.44
N ALA A 222 24.53 -13.63 39.62
CA ALA A 222 25.55 -12.62 39.38
C ALA A 222 26.81 -12.89 40.24
N PRO A 223 28.03 -12.71 39.72
CA PRO A 223 29.25 -12.83 40.47
C PRO A 223 29.33 -11.80 41.59
N SER A 224 29.73 -12.24 42.76
CA SER A 224 29.94 -11.39 43.96
C SER A 224 30.89 -10.24 43.67
N PRO A 225 30.65 -9.05 44.25
CA PRO A 225 31.52 -7.89 44.05
C PRO A 225 32.92 -8.12 44.64
N LEU A 226 33.93 -7.80 43.86
CA LEU A 226 35.33 -7.84 44.27
C LEU A 226 35.60 -6.88 45.45
N PRO A 227 36.48 -7.27 46.44
CA PRO A 227 36.76 -6.41 47.57
C PRO A 227 37.51 -5.14 47.17
N ALA A 228 37.11 -4.01 47.76
CA ALA A 228 37.65 -2.70 47.51
C ALA A 228 39.18 -2.65 47.79
N ARG A 229 39.93 -2.28 46.75
CA ARG A 229 41.39 -2.05 46.83
C ARG A 229 41.62 -0.82 47.72
N ARG A 230 42.18 -1.02 48.91
CA ARG A 230 42.66 0.04 49.83
C ARG A 230 43.67 0.91 49.09
N ARG A 231 43.35 2.19 48.90
CA ARG A 231 44.31 3.24 48.49
C ARG A 231 45.33 3.39 49.63
N ARG A 232 46.59 3.15 49.32
CA ARG A 232 47.70 3.65 50.14
C ARG A 232 47.92 5.10 49.72
N THR A 233 47.82 6.00 50.63
CA THR A 233 48.32 7.38 50.55
C THR A 233 49.75 7.42 51.07
N PRO A 234 50.62 8.28 50.53
CA PRO A 234 52.02 8.40 50.90
C PRO A 234 52.22 8.96 52.28
#